data_7067c73a5701e98df2382484b575e1a7
#
_entry.id   7067c73a5701e98df2382484b575e1a7
#
_cell.length_a   1.000
_cell.length_b   1.000
_cell.length_c   1.000
_cell.angle_alpha   90.00
_cell.angle_beta   90.00
_cell.angle_gamma   90.00
#
_symmetry.space_group_name_H-M   'P 1'
#
loop_
_entity.id
_entity.type
_entity.pdbx_description
1 polymer ?
#
loop_
_entity_poly.entity_id
_entity_poly.type
_entity_poly.pdbx_seq_one_letter_code
_entity_poly.pdbx_strand_id
1 'polypeptide(L)'
;ACLVGSEMCIRDRAYTSFAAVYDTFMDNIPYEEWEKYLKSLLYEYGVREGLVLELGCGTGNMTEILAQSGYDMIGVDNAEEMLEIAIEKRMKSGLDILYLQQDMREFELYGTVKAIVSVCDSVNYILEEEELEEVFRLVNNYLDPGGVFIFDFNTVYKYREILGDQTIAENREECSFIWDNYYYEEERINEYELSLFIREGDSELYRKYQETHFQ
;
A
#
# COMPACT_ATOMS: atom_id res chain seq x y z
N ALA A 1 32.06 8.15 -12.29
CA ALA A 1 31.07 7.20 -12.75
C ALA A 1 30.74 6.22 -11.62
N CYS A 2 29.52 6.02 -11.30
CA CYS A 2 28.90 5.17 -10.25
C CYS A 2 28.41 5.91 -9.00
N LEU A 3 27.41 6.76 -9.19
CA LEU A 3 26.55 7.23 -8.09
C LEU A 3 25.05 7.07 -8.43
N VAL A 4 24.72 6.60 -9.65
CA VAL A 4 23.31 6.40 -10.09
C VAL A 4 22.75 5.04 -9.67
N GLY A 5 23.59 4.08 -9.25
CA GLY A 5 23.15 2.73 -8.89
C GLY A 5 22.75 2.53 -7.44
N SER A 6 23.05 3.49 -6.52
CA SER A 6 22.73 3.33 -5.10
C SER A 6 21.39 3.95 -4.70
N GLU A 7 20.96 5.01 -5.37
CA GLU A 7 19.67 5.65 -5.07
C GLU A 7 18.48 4.83 -5.60
N MET A 8 18.62 4.22 -6.76
CA MET A 8 17.59 3.33 -7.32
C MET A 8 17.37 2.07 -6.47
N CYS A 9 18.43 1.56 -5.81
CA CYS A 9 18.36 0.37 -4.94
C CYS A 9 17.71 0.65 -3.58
N ILE A 10 17.63 1.92 -3.13
CA ILE A 10 17.00 2.30 -1.86
C ILE A 10 15.50 2.53 -2.05
N ARG A 11 15.09 3.10 -3.18
CA ARG A 11 13.68 3.34 -3.51
C ARG A 11 12.86 2.05 -3.71
N ASP A 12 13.52 0.94 -4.11
CA ASP A 12 12.86 -0.36 -4.39
C ASP A 12 12.71 -1.28 -3.17
N ARG A 13 13.03 -0.83 -1.95
CA ARG A 13 12.99 -1.65 -0.73
C ARG A 13 12.14 -1.07 0.40
N ALA A 14 11.13 -0.28 0.07
CA ALA A 14 10.11 0.10 1.03
C ALA A 14 9.38 -1.16 1.53
N TYR A 15 9.05 -1.18 2.82
CA TYR A 15 8.28 -2.23 3.48
C TYR A 15 8.96 -3.59 3.73
N THR A 16 10.28 -3.74 3.52
CA THR A 16 10.96 -5.02 3.76
C THR A 16 10.88 -5.50 5.21
N SER A 17 11.24 -4.63 6.16
CA SER A 17 11.23 -4.98 7.59
C SER A 17 9.93 -4.55 8.27
N PHE A 18 9.28 -3.54 7.72
CA PHE A 18 8.02 -3.02 8.24
C PHE A 18 6.87 -4.01 8.02
N ALA A 19 6.89 -4.80 6.96
CA ALA A 19 5.86 -5.79 6.66
C ALA A 19 5.53 -6.68 7.87
N ALA A 20 6.55 -7.17 8.59
CA ALA A 20 6.38 -8.07 9.74
C ALA A 20 5.56 -7.47 10.90
N VAL A 21 5.52 -6.15 11.02
CA VAL A 21 4.83 -5.43 12.11
C VAL A 21 3.74 -4.48 11.58
N TYR A 22 3.57 -4.42 10.27
CA TYR A 22 2.62 -3.51 9.62
C TYR A 22 1.22 -3.63 10.19
N ASP A 23 0.66 -4.83 10.24
CA ASP A 23 -0.69 -5.05 10.74
C ASP A 23 -0.85 -4.69 12.23
N THR A 24 0.22 -4.80 13.02
CA THR A 24 0.21 -4.40 14.43
C THR A 24 0.05 -2.90 14.59
N PHE A 25 0.72 -2.10 13.73
CA PHE A 25 0.62 -0.65 13.77
C PHE A 25 -0.59 -0.10 13.02
N MET A 26 -1.18 -0.90 12.12
CA MET A 26 -2.37 -0.53 11.36
C MET A 26 -3.68 -1.02 12.02
N ASP A 27 -3.64 -1.50 13.27
CA ASP A 27 -4.80 -2.00 14.02
C ASP A 27 -5.83 -0.92 14.36
N ASN A 28 -5.43 0.36 14.29
CA ASN A 28 -6.30 1.52 14.49
C ASN A 28 -6.98 2.03 13.20
N ILE A 29 -6.64 1.45 12.05
CA ILE A 29 -7.26 1.83 10.77
C ILE A 29 -8.67 1.25 10.70
N PRO A 30 -9.69 2.08 10.43
CA PRO A 30 -11.07 1.64 10.39
C PRO A 30 -11.43 0.96 9.06
N TYR A 31 -10.76 -0.15 8.74
CA TYR A 31 -10.92 -0.89 7.47
C TYR A 31 -12.38 -1.25 7.16
N GLU A 32 -13.18 -1.59 8.17
CA GLU A 32 -14.60 -1.89 7.98
C GLU A 32 -15.43 -0.66 7.56
N GLU A 33 -15.04 0.54 8.00
CA GLU A 33 -15.69 1.78 7.57
C GLU A 33 -15.27 2.15 6.15
N TRP A 34 -14.00 1.94 5.83
CA TRP A 34 -13.47 2.14 4.48
C TRP A 34 -14.10 1.19 3.48
N GLU A 35 -14.28 -0.10 3.86
CA GLU A 35 -14.99 -1.08 3.02
C GLU A 35 -16.41 -0.60 2.69
N LYS A 36 -17.19 -0.19 3.70
CA LYS A 36 -18.55 0.32 3.50
C LYS A 36 -18.57 1.50 2.54
N TYR A 37 -17.60 2.40 2.66
CA TYR A 37 -17.49 3.55 1.78
C TYR A 37 -17.10 3.16 0.35
N LEU A 38 -16.05 2.36 0.19
CA LEU A 38 -15.62 1.83 -1.12
C LEU A 38 -16.76 1.08 -1.80
N LYS A 39 -17.44 0.22 -1.07
CA LYS A 39 -18.59 -0.54 -1.58
C LYS A 39 -19.73 0.37 -2.00
N SER A 40 -19.98 1.46 -1.27
CA SER A 40 -20.98 2.45 -1.68
C SER A 40 -20.63 3.12 -3.00
N LEU A 41 -19.33 3.46 -3.20
CA LEU A 41 -18.84 4.02 -4.46
C LEU A 41 -18.94 2.99 -5.60
N LEU A 42 -18.47 1.76 -5.36
CA LEU A 42 -18.58 0.69 -6.36
C LEU A 42 -20.03 0.48 -6.80
N TYR A 43 -20.98 0.51 -5.86
CA TYR A 43 -22.42 0.38 -6.17
C TYR A 43 -22.97 1.58 -6.94
N GLU A 44 -22.53 2.79 -6.62
CA GLU A 44 -22.91 4.01 -7.36
C GLU A 44 -22.52 3.93 -8.83
N TYR A 45 -21.33 3.37 -9.10
CA TYR A 45 -20.83 3.16 -10.46
C TYR A 45 -21.26 1.81 -11.07
N GLY A 46 -22.18 1.08 -10.45
CA GLY A 46 -22.79 -0.14 -10.99
C GLY A 46 -21.99 -1.43 -10.78
N VAL A 47 -20.88 -1.39 -10.05
CA VAL A 47 -20.06 -2.56 -9.72
C VAL A 47 -20.57 -3.18 -8.41
N ARG A 48 -21.35 -4.26 -8.54
CA ARG A 48 -21.95 -4.95 -7.38
C ARG A 48 -21.33 -6.30 -7.08
N GLU A 49 -20.65 -6.87 -8.06
CA GLU A 49 -20.00 -8.18 -8.04
C GLU A 49 -18.99 -8.28 -9.17
N GLY A 50 -18.16 -9.29 -9.16
CA GLY A 50 -17.20 -9.63 -10.20
C GLY A 50 -15.79 -9.25 -9.84
N LEU A 51 -14.90 -9.27 -10.82
CA LEU A 51 -13.47 -9.16 -10.62
C LEU A 51 -13.05 -7.72 -10.31
N VAL A 52 -12.36 -7.52 -9.21
CA VAL A 52 -11.81 -6.24 -8.74
C VAL A 52 -10.31 -6.41 -8.49
N LEU A 53 -9.52 -5.46 -8.98
CA LEU A 53 -8.09 -5.37 -8.73
C LEU A 53 -7.81 -4.35 -7.63
N GLU A 54 -6.95 -4.70 -6.68
CA GLU A 54 -6.34 -3.73 -5.75
C GLU A 54 -4.87 -3.52 -6.11
N LEU A 55 -4.48 -2.27 -6.38
CA LEU A 55 -3.10 -1.86 -6.62
C LEU A 55 -2.48 -1.32 -5.32
N GLY A 56 -1.30 -1.81 -4.94
CA GLY A 56 -0.68 -1.52 -3.66
C GLY A 56 -1.42 -2.22 -2.51
N CYS A 57 -1.73 -3.51 -2.67
CA CYS A 57 -2.56 -4.25 -1.70
C CYS A 57 -1.87 -4.52 -0.35
N GLY A 58 -0.55 -4.35 -0.27
CA GLY A 58 0.24 -4.58 0.93
C GLY A 58 0.01 -5.98 1.52
N THR A 59 -0.29 -6.03 2.81
CA THR A 59 -0.60 -7.28 3.52
C THR A 59 -2.01 -7.84 3.24
N GLY A 60 -2.74 -7.25 2.28
CA GLY A 60 -4.01 -7.76 1.79
C GLY A 60 -5.23 -7.48 2.70
N ASN A 61 -5.15 -6.55 3.64
CA ASN A 61 -6.25 -6.26 4.56
C ASN A 61 -7.53 -5.86 3.83
N MET A 62 -7.47 -4.88 2.94
CA MET A 62 -8.63 -4.43 2.18
C MET A 62 -9.05 -5.47 1.13
N THR A 63 -8.08 -6.12 0.49
CA THR A 63 -8.33 -7.22 -0.47
C THR A 63 -9.18 -8.32 0.16
N GLU A 64 -8.83 -8.81 1.36
CA GLU A 64 -9.61 -9.84 2.06
C GLU A 64 -11.01 -9.37 2.45
N ILE A 65 -11.14 -8.13 2.92
CA ILE A 65 -12.43 -7.56 3.31
C ILE A 65 -13.35 -7.42 2.09
N LEU A 66 -12.83 -6.99 0.95
CA LEU A 66 -13.60 -6.93 -0.29
C LEU A 66 -13.97 -8.33 -0.82
N ALA A 67 -13.07 -9.31 -0.71
CA ALA A 67 -13.37 -10.70 -1.05
C ALA A 67 -14.48 -11.28 -0.17
N GLN A 68 -14.45 -11.02 1.15
CA GLN A 68 -15.53 -11.42 2.08
C GLN A 68 -16.86 -10.73 1.74
N SER A 69 -16.81 -9.55 1.14
CA SER A 69 -17.98 -8.80 0.67
C SER A 69 -18.55 -9.31 -0.66
N GLY A 70 -17.93 -10.34 -1.27
CA GLY A 70 -18.42 -11.04 -2.44
C GLY A 70 -17.83 -10.61 -3.78
N TYR A 71 -16.72 -9.87 -3.78
CA TYR A 71 -15.95 -9.59 -4.98
C TYR A 71 -14.92 -10.70 -5.24
N ASP A 72 -14.66 -10.98 -6.52
CA ASP A 72 -13.51 -11.77 -6.94
C ASP A 72 -12.29 -10.84 -6.92
N MET A 73 -11.24 -11.18 -6.15
CA MET A 73 -10.17 -10.24 -5.89
C MET A 73 -8.83 -10.64 -6.52
N ILE A 74 -8.17 -9.64 -7.11
CA ILE A 74 -6.74 -9.68 -7.41
C ILE A 74 -6.06 -8.60 -6.58
N GLY A 75 -5.00 -8.95 -5.84
CA GLY A 75 -4.13 -7.99 -5.15
C GLY A 75 -2.78 -7.92 -5.86
N VAL A 76 -2.33 -6.71 -6.14
CA VAL A 76 -1.00 -6.42 -6.71
C VAL A 76 -0.22 -5.57 -5.73
N ASP A 77 1.02 -5.98 -5.46
CA ASP A 77 1.99 -5.20 -4.70
C ASP A 77 3.41 -5.49 -5.23
N ASN A 78 4.32 -4.55 -5.11
CA ASN A 78 5.71 -4.75 -5.50
C ASN A 78 6.58 -5.34 -4.37
N ALA A 79 6.15 -5.20 -3.10
CA ALA A 79 6.86 -5.69 -1.94
C ALA A 79 6.57 -7.19 -1.70
N GLU A 80 7.57 -8.03 -1.90
CA GLU A 80 7.47 -9.49 -1.71
C GLU A 80 7.06 -9.83 -0.27
N GLU A 81 7.66 -9.18 0.71
CA GLU A 81 7.43 -9.42 2.13
C GLU A 81 5.99 -9.07 2.56
N MET A 82 5.38 -8.05 1.95
CA MET A 82 3.97 -7.73 2.14
C MET A 82 3.07 -8.83 1.59
N LEU A 83 3.37 -9.31 0.38
CA LEU A 83 2.61 -10.37 -0.27
C LEU A 83 2.74 -11.72 0.43
N GLU A 84 3.90 -12.03 1.05
CA GLU A 84 4.03 -13.22 1.88
C GLU A 84 3.00 -13.23 3.00
N ILE A 85 2.80 -12.12 3.68
CA ILE A 85 1.80 -11.98 4.74
C ILE A 85 0.37 -12.07 4.17
N ALA A 86 0.10 -11.43 3.04
CA ALA A 86 -1.18 -11.51 2.35
C ALA A 86 -1.53 -12.95 1.96
N ILE A 87 -0.55 -13.70 1.44
CA ILE A 87 -0.71 -15.12 1.09
C ILE A 87 -0.96 -15.97 2.34
N GLU A 88 -0.25 -15.72 3.45
CA GLU A 88 -0.52 -16.43 4.72
C GLU A 88 -1.93 -16.17 5.23
N LYS A 89 -2.42 -14.93 5.15
CA LYS A 89 -3.81 -14.59 5.53
C LYS A 89 -4.80 -15.32 4.65
N ARG A 90 -4.63 -15.28 3.33
CA ARG A 90 -5.45 -16.03 2.38
C ARG A 90 -5.50 -17.53 2.71
N MET A 91 -4.35 -18.14 3.05
CA MET A 91 -4.32 -19.57 3.44
C MET A 91 -5.11 -19.85 4.71
N LYS A 92 -5.15 -18.91 5.66
CA LYS A 92 -5.91 -19.03 6.91
C LYS A 92 -7.41 -18.79 6.70
N SER A 93 -7.77 -17.79 5.89
CA SER A 93 -9.17 -17.44 5.59
C SER A 93 -9.83 -18.39 4.59
N GLY A 94 -9.04 -19.03 3.72
CA GLY A 94 -9.54 -19.90 2.64
C GLY A 94 -10.23 -19.14 1.50
N LEU A 95 -10.08 -17.83 1.43
CA LEU A 95 -10.63 -17.00 0.36
C LEU A 95 -9.90 -17.25 -0.96
N ASP A 96 -10.63 -17.17 -2.07
CA ASP A 96 -10.07 -17.33 -3.42
C ASP A 96 -9.59 -15.93 -3.92
N ILE A 97 -8.37 -15.57 -3.54
CA ILE A 97 -7.74 -14.30 -3.91
C ILE A 97 -6.47 -14.61 -4.69
N LEU A 98 -6.25 -13.92 -5.81
CA LEU A 98 -5.02 -13.98 -6.56
C LEU A 98 -4.11 -12.82 -6.15
N TYR A 99 -2.94 -13.13 -5.56
CA TYR A 99 -1.89 -12.14 -5.29
C TYR A 99 -0.79 -12.23 -6.36
N LEU A 100 -0.36 -11.08 -6.87
CA LEU A 100 0.67 -10.95 -7.91
C LEU A 100 1.73 -9.94 -7.45
N GLN A 101 2.99 -10.36 -7.48
CA GLN A 101 4.10 -9.44 -7.27
C GLN A 101 4.37 -8.67 -8.56
N GLN A 102 3.88 -7.44 -8.61
CA GLN A 102 4.06 -6.55 -9.77
C GLN A 102 4.09 -5.09 -9.29
N ASP A 103 4.78 -4.25 -10.04
CA ASP A 103 4.74 -2.81 -9.85
C ASP A 103 3.49 -2.22 -10.53
N MET A 104 2.79 -1.28 -9.88
CA MET A 104 1.61 -0.64 -10.46
C MET A 104 1.94 0.19 -11.72
N ARG A 105 3.22 0.52 -11.95
CA ARG A 105 3.70 1.22 -13.14
C ARG A 105 3.85 0.33 -14.36
N GLU A 106 3.82 -1.01 -14.18
CA GLU A 106 4.05 -1.98 -15.27
C GLU A 106 3.24 -3.28 -15.11
N PHE A 107 2.15 -3.24 -14.35
CA PHE A 107 1.34 -4.44 -14.12
C PHE A 107 0.67 -4.96 -15.38
N GLU A 108 0.52 -6.28 -15.44
CA GLU A 108 -0.14 -6.99 -16.54
C GLU A 108 -1.21 -7.94 -16.01
N LEU A 109 -2.37 -7.95 -16.67
CA LEU A 109 -3.46 -8.90 -16.42
C LEU A 109 -3.80 -9.67 -17.69
N TYR A 110 -4.33 -10.88 -17.54
CA TYR A 110 -4.82 -11.69 -18.68
C TYR A 110 -6.14 -11.20 -19.28
N GLY A 111 -6.84 -10.30 -18.61
CA GLY A 111 -8.13 -9.77 -19.03
C GLY A 111 -8.45 -8.47 -18.33
N THR A 112 -9.67 -8.00 -18.47
CA THR A 112 -10.15 -6.78 -17.84
C THR A 112 -10.88 -7.06 -16.55
N VAL A 113 -11.01 -6.04 -15.70
CA VAL A 113 -11.67 -6.07 -14.38
C VAL A 113 -12.78 -5.02 -14.32
N LYS A 114 -13.77 -5.24 -13.48
CA LYS A 114 -14.91 -4.32 -13.30
C LYS A 114 -14.56 -3.04 -12.57
N ALA A 115 -13.63 -3.15 -11.64
CA ALA A 115 -13.11 -2.00 -10.92
C ALA A 115 -11.64 -2.23 -10.56
N ILE A 116 -10.93 -1.12 -10.39
CA ILE A 116 -9.60 -1.07 -9.80
C ILE A 116 -9.70 -0.17 -8.59
N VAL A 117 -9.10 -0.58 -7.47
CA VAL A 117 -9.00 0.23 -6.25
C VAL A 117 -7.53 0.38 -5.85
N SER A 118 -7.16 1.49 -5.23
CA SER A 118 -5.84 1.71 -4.65
C SER A 118 -6.02 2.58 -3.42
N VAL A 119 -5.82 2.02 -2.25
CA VAL A 119 -6.11 2.70 -0.97
C VAL A 119 -4.88 2.72 -0.07
N CYS A 120 -4.98 3.44 1.04
CA CYS A 120 -3.86 3.66 1.97
C CYS A 120 -2.69 4.40 1.31
N ASP A 121 -3.00 5.48 0.57
CA ASP A 121 -2.02 6.38 -0.05
C ASP A 121 -0.95 5.72 -0.95
N SER A 122 -1.23 4.51 -1.45
CA SER A 122 -0.31 3.78 -2.32
C SER A 122 0.09 4.56 -3.57
N VAL A 123 -0.82 5.36 -4.14
CA VAL A 123 -0.55 6.21 -5.31
C VAL A 123 0.48 7.32 -5.01
N ASN A 124 0.62 7.75 -3.76
CA ASN A 124 1.61 8.77 -3.38
C ASN A 124 3.07 8.29 -3.49
N TYR A 125 3.31 6.99 -3.63
CA TYR A 125 4.64 6.44 -3.89
C TYR A 125 5.10 6.61 -5.34
N ILE A 126 4.21 7.06 -6.23
CA ILE A 126 4.57 7.40 -7.62
C ILE A 126 5.00 8.87 -7.65
N LEU A 127 6.28 9.11 -7.70
CA LEU A 127 6.86 10.45 -7.54
C LEU A 127 6.94 11.24 -8.84
N GLU A 128 6.99 10.57 -10.00
CA GLU A 128 7.16 11.20 -11.30
C GLU A 128 5.81 11.26 -12.04
N GLU A 129 5.51 12.39 -12.66
CA GLU A 129 4.25 12.63 -13.37
C GLU A 129 4.06 11.63 -14.54
N GLU A 130 5.14 11.35 -15.26
CA GLU A 130 5.14 10.40 -16.37
C GLU A 130 4.85 8.96 -15.91
N GLU A 131 5.33 8.57 -14.73
CA GLU A 131 5.03 7.26 -14.13
C GLU A 131 3.54 7.18 -13.71
N LEU A 132 3.02 8.26 -13.14
CA LEU A 132 1.61 8.34 -12.77
C LEU A 132 0.69 8.27 -14.01
N GLU A 133 1.05 8.96 -15.11
CA GLU A 133 0.34 8.84 -16.38
C GLU A 133 0.34 7.39 -16.89
N GLU A 134 1.45 6.67 -16.74
CA GLU A 134 1.54 5.27 -17.12
C GLU A 134 0.62 4.38 -16.27
N VAL A 135 0.56 4.61 -14.94
CA VAL A 135 -0.39 3.91 -14.06
C VAL A 135 -1.82 4.13 -14.55
N PHE A 136 -2.23 5.38 -14.82
CA PHE A 136 -3.58 5.66 -15.33
C PHE A 136 -3.84 5.04 -16.71
N ARG A 137 -2.82 4.99 -17.57
CA ARG A 137 -2.92 4.33 -18.87
C ARG A 137 -3.16 2.82 -18.74
N LEU A 138 -2.43 2.17 -17.84
CA LEU A 138 -2.59 0.74 -17.55
C LEU A 138 -3.96 0.47 -16.91
N VAL A 139 -4.37 1.28 -15.95
CA VAL A 139 -5.71 1.22 -15.34
C VAL A 139 -6.79 1.30 -16.42
N ASN A 140 -6.71 2.27 -17.32
CA ASN A 140 -7.68 2.39 -18.41
C ASN A 140 -7.65 1.19 -19.37
N ASN A 141 -6.48 0.58 -19.58
CA ASN A 141 -6.33 -0.60 -20.46
C ASN A 141 -6.98 -1.86 -19.87
N TYR A 142 -6.94 -2.00 -18.54
CA TYR A 142 -7.44 -3.20 -17.84
C TYR A 142 -8.83 -3.04 -17.24
N LEU A 143 -9.45 -1.88 -17.30
CA LEU A 143 -10.85 -1.70 -16.90
C LEU A 143 -11.80 -2.19 -18.01
N ASP A 144 -12.87 -2.84 -17.58
CA ASP A 144 -14.03 -3.12 -18.46
C ASP A 144 -14.59 -1.79 -18.99
N PRO A 145 -15.24 -1.77 -20.17
CA PRO A 145 -16.00 -0.60 -20.61
C PRO A 145 -17.03 -0.18 -19.58
N GLY A 146 -16.88 1.02 -19.04
CA GLY A 146 -17.71 1.54 -17.95
C GLY A 146 -17.25 1.12 -16.56
N GLY A 147 -16.10 0.46 -16.44
CA GLY A 147 -15.44 0.20 -15.15
C GLY A 147 -14.96 1.47 -14.45
N VAL A 148 -14.62 1.36 -13.18
CA VAL A 148 -14.25 2.50 -12.33
C VAL A 148 -12.89 2.28 -11.67
N PHE A 149 -12.10 3.36 -11.58
CA PHE A 149 -10.91 3.42 -10.74
C PHE A 149 -11.20 4.30 -9.52
N ILE A 150 -10.99 3.75 -8.34
CA ILE A 150 -11.17 4.46 -7.05
C ILE A 150 -9.84 4.42 -6.32
N PHE A 151 -9.32 5.58 -5.97
CA PHE A 151 -8.08 5.69 -5.22
C PHE A 151 -8.14 6.82 -4.20
N ASP A 152 -7.35 6.72 -3.15
CA ASP A 152 -7.08 7.82 -2.24
C ASP A 152 -5.67 8.38 -2.47
N PHE A 153 -5.43 9.56 -1.97
CA PHE A 153 -4.12 10.17 -1.96
C PHE A 153 -3.99 11.22 -0.85
N ASN A 154 -2.80 11.35 -0.34
CA ASN A 154 -2.46 12.41 0.57
C ASN A 154 -2.21 13.72 -0.19
N THR A 155 -2.76 14.81 0.34
CA THR A 155 -2.59 16.13 -0.26
C THR A 155 -1.43 16.89 0.37
N VAL A 156 -0.94 17.91 -0.33
CA VAL A 156 0.05 18.87 0.21
C VAL A 156 -0.37 19.42 1.58
N TYR A 157 -1.68 19.63 1.80
CA TYR A 157 -2.18 20.09 3.10
C TYR A 157 -1.87 19.09 4.22
N LYS A 158 -2.02 17.77 3.97
CA LYS A 158 -1.68 16.74 4.96
C LYS A 158 -0.19 16.76 5.30
N TYR A 159 0.65 16.81 4.27
CA TYR A 159 2.10 16.79 4.47
C TYR A 159 2.61 18.06 5.15
N ARG A 160 2.14 19.22 4.74
CA ARG A 160 2.61 20.51 5.26
C ARG A 160 2.02 20.89 6.61
N GLU A 161 0.68 20.76 6.76
CA GLU A 161 -0.03 21.33 7.92
C GLU A 161 -0.33 20.29 9.01
N ILE A 162 -0.41 19.00 8.66
CA ILE A 162 -0.77 17.94 9.62
C ILE A 162 0.46 17.15 10.04
N LEU A 163 1.24 16.65 9.10
CA LEU A 163 2.47 15.91 9.39
C LEU A 163 3.64 16.86 9.65
N GLY A 164 3.96 17.74 8.70
CA GLY A 164 5.08 18.68 8.82
C GLY A 164 6.40 17.98 9.15
N ASP A 165 7.33 18.75 9.69
CA ASP A 165 8.60 18.22 10.20
C ASP A 165 8.42 17.80 11.65
N GLN A 166 8.01 16.55 11.88
CA GLN A 166 7.77 16.03 13.23
C GLN A 166 8.22 14.58 13.38
N THR A 167 8.48 14.21 14.62
CA THR A 167 8.74 12.84 15.02
C THR A 167 7.48 12.24 15.62
N ILE A 168 7.04 11.11 15.09
CA ILE A 168 5.94 10.29 15.61
C ILE A 168 6.55 9.00 16.15
N ALA A 169 6.17 8.59 17.33
CA ALA A 169 6.66 7.35 17.91
C ALA A 169 5.52 6.54 18.52
N GLU A 170 5.58 5.24 18.34
CA GLU A 170 4.64 4.33 18.95
C GLU A 170 5.38 3.14 19.56
N ASN A 171 4.92 2.71 20.73
CA ASN A 171 5.49 1.59 21.45
C ASN A 171 4.41 0.55 21.74
N ARG A 172 4.66 -0.68 21.30
CA ARG A 172 3.86 -1.86 21.56
C ARG A 172 4.70 -2.89 22.32
N GLU A 173 4.11 -3.99 22.76
CA GLU A 173 4.81 -5.02 23.56
C GLU A 173 5.96 -5.68 22.77
N GLU A 174 5.71 -6.00 21.50
CA GLU A 174 6.65 -6.75 20.65
C GLU A 174 7.46 -5.87 19.69
N CYS A 175 7.04 -4.64 19.47
CA CYS A 175 7.67 -3.74 18.51
C CYS A 175 7.43 -2.27 18.84
N SER A 176 8.31 -1.41 18.32
CA SER A 176 8.17 0.04 18.42
C SER A 176 8.65 0.68 17.13
N PHE A 177 8.16 1.87 16.82
CA PHE A 177 8.74 2.67 15.76
C PHE A 177 9.00 4.11 16.18
N ILE A 178 9.93 4.72 15.49
CA ILE A 178 10.15 6.16 15.42
C ILE A 178 10.08 6.54 13.95
N TRP A 179 9.18 7.44 13.64
CA TRP A 179 8.94 7.98 12.30
C TRP A 179 9.33 9.45 12.33
N ASP A 180 10.41 9.81 11.65
CA ASP A 180 10.85 11.18 11.46
C ASP A 180 10.39 11.65 10.08
N ASN A 181 9.46 12.61 10.05
CA ASN A 181 8.84 13.09 8.83
C ASN A 181 9.41 14.44 8.41
N TYR A 182 9.67 14.61 7.11
CA TYR A 182 10.18 15.83 6.50
C TYR A 182 9.41 16.15 5.23
N TYR A 183 8.94 17.40 5.10
CA TYR A 183 8.27 17.84 3.88
C TYR A 183 9.09 18.88 3.14
N TYR A 184 9.51 18.56 1.93
CA TYR A 184 10.27 19.42 1.03
C TYR A 184 9.33 20.21 0.12
N GLU A 185 9.07 21.47 0.47
CA GLU A 185 8.05 22.33 -0.18
C GLU A 185 8.37 22.60 -1.67
N GLU A 186 9.67 22.77 -2.02
CA GLU A 186 10.09 23.09 -3.39
C GLU A 186 9.93 21.88 -4.32
N GLU A 187 10.26 20.70 -3.85
CA GLU A 187 10.18 19.41 -4.55
C GLU A 187 8.77 18.81 -4.48
N ARG A 188 7.97 19.24 -3.51
CA ARG A 188 6.65 18.64 -3.15
C ARG A 188 6.74 17.17 -2.78
N ILE A 189 7.83 16.79 -2.14
CA ILE A 189 8.11 15.44 -1.69
C ILE A 189 8.01 15.40 -0.17
N ASN A 190 7.31 14.40 0.34
CA ASN A 190 7.35 14.02 1.74
C ASN A 190 8.28 12.83 1.91
N GLU A 191 9.29 12.98 2.73
CA GLU A 191 10.20 11.91 3.13
C GLU A 191 9.91 11.53 4.58
N TYR A 192 9.93 10.25 4.87
CA TYR A 192 9.99 9.83 6.25
C TYR A 192 10.99 8.70 6.46
N GLU A 193 11.78 8.86 7.53
CA GLU A 193 12.69 7.86 8.03
C GLU A 193 11.99 7.04 9.11
N LEU A 194 11.87 5.75 8.89
CA LEU A 194 11.24 4.81 9.81
C LEU A 194 12.31 3.99 10.51
N SER A 195 12.49 4.18 11.82
CA SER A 195 13.28 3.32 12.68
C SER A 195 12.37 2.33 13.40
N LEU A 196 12.52 1.05 13.12
CA LEU A 196 11.74 -0.04 13.70
C LEU A 196 12.60 -0.79 14.74
N PHE A 197 11.99 -1.17 15.85
CA PHE A 197 12.57 -2.03 16.87
C PHE A 197 11.64 -3.22 17.05
N ILE A 198 12.08 -4.39 16.60
CA ILE A 198 11.26 -5.62 16.60
C ILE A 198 11.91 -6.61 17.55
N ARG A 199 11.13 -7.17 18.47
CA ARG A 199 11.56 -8.14 19.46
C ARG A 199 11.98 -9.44 18.80
N GLU A 200 13.10 -10.01 19.21
CA GLU A 200 13.60 -11.29 18.69
C GLU A 200 13.04 -12.47 19.51
N GLY A 201 11.91 -13.04 19.05
CA GLY A 201 11.27 -14.16 19.71
C GLY A 201 10.95 -13.87 21.18
N ASP A 202 11.16 -14.84 22.06
CA ASP A 202 10.92 -14.71 23.51
C ASP A 202 12.04 -13.99 24.28
N SER A 203 12.99 -13.37 23.58
CA SER A 203 14.12 -12.67 24.22
C SER A 203 13.72 -11.25 24.64
N GLU A 204 14.55 -10.62 25.47
CA GLU A 204 14.46 -9.18 25.78
C GLU A 204 15.22 -8.31 24.77
N LEU A 205 15.74 -8.90 23.68
CA LEU A 205 16.50 -8.20 22.66
C LEU A 205 15.59 -7.69 21.56
N TYR A 206 15.88 -6.50 21.10
CA TYR A 206 15.22 -5.86 19.97
C TYR A 206 16.22 -5.68 18.85
N ARG A 207 15.82 -6.04 17.65
CA ARG A 207 16.58 -5.74 16.42
C ARG A 207 16.07 -4.43 15.84
N LYS A 208 17.01 -3.55 15.49
CA LYS A 208 16.72 -2.30 14.82
C LYS A 208 16.78 -2.48 13.31
N TYR A 209 15.76 -1.96 12.62
CA TYR A 209 15.72 -1.78 11.18
C TYR A 209 15.50 -0.31 10.85
N GLN A 210 15.88 0.10 9.64
CA GLN A 210 15.64 1.45 9.15
C GLN A 210 15.18 1.38 7.69
N GLU A 211 14.14 2.13 7.39
CA GLU A 211 13.59 2.28 6.05
C GLU A 211 13.35 3.76 5.79
N THR A 212 13.49 4.18 4.53
CA THR A 212 13.18 5.54 4.10
C THR A 212 12.13 5.46 3.00
N HIS A 213 11.09 6.26 3.13
CA HIS A 213 9.97 6.29 2.21
C HIS A 213 9.80 7.70 1.65
N PHE A 214 9.38 7.77 0.39
CA PHE A 214 9.11 9.00 -0.34
C PHE A 214 7.69 8.98 -0.92
N GLN A 215 6.98 10.11 -0.75
CA GLN A 215 5.59 10.30 -1.19
C GLN A 215 5.38 11.70 -1.79
#